data_41ed694d38e7efded607d342da7f2393
#
_entry.id   41ed694d38e7efded607d342da7f2393
#
_cell.length_a   1.000
_cell.length_b   1.000
_cell.length_c   1.000
_cell.angle_alpha   90.00
_cell.angle_beta   90.00
_cell.angle_gamma   90.00
#
_symmetry.space_group_name_H-M   'P 1'
#
loop_
_entity.id
_entity.type
_entity.pdbx_description
1 polymer ?
#
loop_
_entity_poly.entity_id
_entity_poly.type
_entity_poly.pdbx_seq_one_letter_code
_entity_poly.pdbx_strand_id
1 'polypeptide(L)'
;YEYQQVVNIPGVAIYQSRIPNSPTVTPESLRAMEPYITDRTDIILPGVPLDVVAYGCTSASIIIGEERVFELIHAARPEAKATTPITAAFAAFRATHCQRIGVLTPYSDEVNQFIKRYIESKGFEVPVFGSFNQDDDNLVARISAESMQDAALKIGRHDNVDGVFVSCTSLRLAHCVADIETALGKPVTSSNHAMIWHSLRLANINDKIAGFGKLFTLPA
;
A
#
# COMPACT_ATOMS: atom_id res chain seq x y z
N TYR A 1 -9.85 -3.00 7.32
CA TYR A 1 -10.87 -3.78 6.63
C TYR A 1 -10.22 -4.88 5.79
N GLU A 2 -9.46 -4.60 4.73
CA GLU A 2 -8.89 -5.63 3.84
C GLU A 2 -7.94 -6.60 4.57
N TYR A 3 -7.13 -6.14 5.52
CA TYR A 3 -6.32 -7.03 6.37
C TYR A 3 -7.15 -8.14 7.04
N GLN A 4 -8.26 -7.78 7.64
CA GLN A 4 -9.15 -8.74 8.33
C GLN A 4 -9.84 -9.71 7.38
N GLN A 5 -10.00 -9.33 6.12
CA GLN A 5 -10.62 -10.18 5.11
C GLN A 5 -9.63 -11.12 4.41
N VAL A 6 -8.40 -10.63 4.18
CA VAL A 6 -7.35 -11.39 3.51
C VAL A 6 -6.64 -12.34 4.47
N VAL A 7 -6.37 -11.88 5.71
CA VAL A 7 -5.58 -12.64 6.68
C VAL A 7 -6.51 -13.45 7.57
N ASN A 8 -6.68 -14.72 7.21
CA ASN A 8 -7.38 -15.72 8.01
C ASN A 8 -6.43 -16.93 8.24
N ILE A 9 -5.34 -16.68 8.94
CA ILE A 9 -4.28 -17.65 9.20
C ILE A 9 -4.25 -17.93 10.69
N PRO A 10 -4.37 -19.20 11.16
CA PRO A 10 -4.25 -19.53 12.58
C PRO A 10 -2.92 -19.03 13.17
N GLY A 11 -2.98 -18.38 14.32
CA GLY A 11 -1.81 -17.82 15.00
C GLY A 11 -1.42 -16.41 14.55
N VAL A 12 -2.11 -15.82 13.59
CA VAL A 12 -1.92 -14.43 13.17
C VAL A 12 -2.98 -13.53 13.79
N ALA A 13 -2.54 -12.50 14.49
CA ALA A 13 -3.41 -11.48 15.06
C ALA A 13 -3.07 -10.09 14.50
N ILE A 14 -4.10 -9.28 14.25
CA ILE A 14 -3.97 -7.94 13.69
C ILE A 14 -4.61 -6.94 14.66
N TYR A 15 -3.84 -5.95 15.04
CA TYR A 15 -4.25 -4.86 15.91
C TYR A 15 -4.17 -3.53 15.18
N GLN A 16 -5.05 -2.61 15.51
CA GLN A 16 -5.10 -1.30 14.87
C GLN A 16 -5.01 -0.17 15.89
N SER A 17 -4.21 0.83 15.56
CA SER A 17 -4.26 2.15 16.16
C SER A 17 -4.58 3.17 15.07
N ARG A 18 -5.10 4.32 15.43
CA ARG A 18 -5.46 5.39 14.49
C ARG A 18 -4.66 6.65 14.75
N ILE A 19 -4.23 7.27 13.65
CA ILE A 19 -3.59 8.59 13.65
C ILE A 19 -4.63 9.63 13.23
N PRO A 20 -4.70 10.79 13.87
CA PRO A 20 -5.48 11.91 13.37
C PRO A 20 -5.03 12.29 11.97
N ASN A 21 -5.99 12.45 11.06
CA ASN A 21 -5.72 12.89 9.69
C ASN A 21 -6.79 13.87 9.22
N SER A 22 -6.42 14.72 8.28
CA SER A 22 -7.36 15.63 7.60
C SER A 22 -8.19 14.86 6.56
N PRO A 23 -9.44 15.24 6.34
CA PRO A 23 -10.21 14.74 5.20
C PRO A 23 -9.65 15.23 3.86
N THR A 24 -8.94 16.37 3.84
CA THR A 24 -8.30 16.91 2.63
C THR A 24 -6.87 16.44 2.52
N VAL A 25 -6.52 15.83 1.40
CA VAL A 25 -5.20 15.25 1.13
C VAL A 25 -4.31 16.27 0.43
N THR A 26 -3.41 16.89 1.21
CA THR A 26 -2.37 17.81 0.72
C THR A 26 -1.00 17.43 1.30
N PRO A 27 0.13 17.90 0.73
CA PRO A 27 1.45 17.66 1.32
C PRO A 27 1.55 18.09 2.78
N GLU A 28 0.91 19.20 3.16
CA GLU A 28 0.90 19.73 4.54
C GLU A 28 0.11 18.81 5.47
N SER A 29 -1.11 18.42 5.08
CA SER A 29 -1.96 17.55 5.89
C SER A 29 -1.35 16.15 6.08
N LEU A 30 -0.66 15.64 5.06
CA LEU A 30 0.07 14.37 5.13
C LEU A 30 1.26 14.45 6.08
N ARG A 31 2.03 15.54 6.04
CA ARG A 31 3.17 15.77 6.95
C ARG A 31 2.71 15.96 8.39
N ALA A 32 1.54 16.55 8.61
CA ALA A 32 0.97 16.74 9.95
C ALA A 32 0.65 15.44 10.69
N MET A 33 0.69 14.29 10.03
CA MET A 33 0.52 12.97 10.66
C MET A 33 1.79 12.50 11.40
N GLU A 34 2.97 13.01 11.04
CA GLU A 34 4.27 12.56 11.57
C GLU A 34 4.36 12.56 13.11
N PRO A 35 3.97 13.64 13.83
CA PRO A 35 4.13 13.71 15.28
C PRO A 35 3.37 12.63 16.07
N TYR A 36 2.37 12.01 15.44
CA TYR A 36 1.52 11.02 16.10
C TYR A 36 2.01 9.58 15.93
N ILE A 37 2.97 9.30 15.04
CA ILE A 37 3.36 7.93 14.68
C ILE A 37 3.87 7.17 15.90
N THR A 38 4.80 7.73 16.66
CA THR A 38 5.40 7.08 17.83
C THR A 38 4.35 6.76 18.90
N ASP A 39 3.57 7.76 19.33
CA ASP A 39 2.56 7.58 20.39
C ASP A 39 1.48 6.56 20.00
N ARG A 40 1.06 6.57 18.73
CA ARG A 40 0.05 5.65 18.23
C ARG A 40 0.59 4.24 18.01
N THR A 41 1.87 4.10 17.79
CA THR A 41 2.56 2.81 17.77
C THR A 41 2.72 2.24 19.17
N ASP A 42 3.07 3.07 20.15
CA ASP A 42 3.29 2.63 21.54
C ASP A 42 2.04 2.01 22.19
N ILE A 43 0.86 2.57 21.91
CA ILE A 43 -0.40 2.08 22.49
C ILE A 43 -0.93 0.78 21.85
N ILE A 44 -0.28 0.24 20.82
CA ILE A 44 -0.66 -1.06 20.25
C ILE A 44 -0.13 -2.17 21.18
N LEU A 45 -1.00 -2.85 21.90
CA LEU A 45 -0.66 -3.93 22.84
C LEU A 45 0.54 -3.59 23.74
N PRO A 46 0.42 -2.64 24.68
CA PRO A 46 1.53 -2.27 25.54
C PRO A 46 2.08 -3.48 26.32
N GLY A 47 3.40 -3.65 26.30
CA GLY A 47 4.09 -4.76 27.00
C GLY A 47 4.09 -6.10 26.26
N VAL A 48 3.51 -6.18 25.07
CA VAL A 48 3.56 -7.39 24.22
C VAL A 48 4.39 -7.07 22.96
N PRO A 49 5.41 -7.90 22.64
CA PRO A 49 6.20 -7.73 21.42
C PRO A 49 5.33 -7.84 20.17
N LEU A 50 5.66 -7.03 19.16
CA LEU A 50 5.03 -7.06 17.84
C LEU A 50 6.02 -7.56 16.80
N ASP A 51 5.63 -8.49 15.93
CA ASP A 51 6.49 -8.95 14.83
C ASP A 51 6.68 -7.86 13.78
N VAL A 52 5.58 -7.16 13.44
CA VAL A 52 5.57 -6.14 12.40
C VAL A 52 4.67 -4.97 12.78
N VAL A 53 5.13 -3.77 12.51
CA VAL A 53 4.29 -2.56 12.54
C VAL A 53 4.22 -1.97 11.13
N ALA A 54 2.99 -1.81 10.64
CA ALA A 54 2.71 -1.23 9.33
C ALA A 54 2.07 0.17 9.47
N TYR A 55 2.73 1.20 8.93
CA TYR A 55 2.15 2.54 8.85
C TYR A 55 1.25 2.66 7.63
N GLY A 56 -0.05 2.72 7.81
CA GLY A 56 -1.06 2.50 6.79
C GLY A 56 -1.45 3.74 5.95
N CYS A 57 -0.50 4.57 5.50
CA CYS A 57 -0.77 5.68 4.58
C CYS A 57 0.29 5.78 3.49
N THR A 58 -0.08 5.58 2.21
CA THR A 58 0.86 5.56 1.08
C THR A 58 1.46 6.94 0.82
N SER A 59 0.61 7.94 0.64
CA SER A 59 1.05 9.31 0.33
C SER A 59 1.84 9.94 1.48
N ALA A 60 1.41 9.75 2.73
CA ALA A 60 2.16 10.25 3.88
C ALA A 60 3.51 9.55 4.05
N SER A 61 3.62 8.24 3.76
CA SER A 61 4.91 7.54 3.78
C SER A 61 5.93 8.13 2.80
N ILE A 62 5.46 8.62 1.67
CA ILE A 62 6.30 9.28 0.66
C ILE A 62 6.68 10.69 1.10
N ILE A 63 5.73 11.46 1.63
CA ILE A 63 5.93 12.87 2.00
C ILE A 63 6.77 13.02 3.28
N ILE A 64 6.58 12.13 4.27
CA ILE A 64 7.37 12.07 5.50
C ILE A 64 8.74 11.43 5.22
N GLY A 65 8.76 10.43 4.35
CA GLY A 65 9.90 9.58 4.04
C GLY A 65 9.85 8.25 4.80
N GLU A 66 10.10 7.13 4.09
CA GLU A 66 10.06 5.78 4.66
C GLU A 66 11.00 5.63 5.87
N GLU A 67 12.23 6.09 5.76
CA GLU A 67 13.24 6.02 6.82
C GLU A 67 12.76 6.73 8.09
N ARG A 68 12.20 7.94 7.93
CA ARG A 68 11.67 8.70 9.06
C ARG A 68 10.49 8.01 9.72
N VAL A 69 9.59 7.40 8.95
CA VAL A 69 8.48 6.60 9.49
C VAL A 69 9.03 5.42 10.28
N PHE A 70 10.06 4.73 9.78
CA PHE A 70 10.67 3.60 10.49
C PHE A 70 11.36 4.01 11.78
N GLU A 71 12.09 5.12 11.81
CA GLU A 71 12.66 5.70 13.03
C GLU A 71 11.58 5.92 14.10
N LEU A 72 10.44 6.52 13.72
CA LEU A 72 9.35 6.82 14.63
C LEU A 72 8.66 5.55 15.15
N ILE A 73 8.52 4.52 14.33
CA ILE A 73 8.02 3.21 14.74
C ILE A 73 8.99 2.55 15.72
N HIS A 74 10.28 2.52 15.39
CA HIS A 74 11.31 1.88 16.22
C HIS A 74 11.56 2.63 17.53
N ALA A 75 11.26 3.92 17.61
CA ALA A 75 11.30 4.66 18.88
C ALA A 75 10.30 4.10 19.91
N ALA A 76 9.15 3.56 19.47
CA ALA A 76 8.16 2.92 20.33
C ALA A 76 8.32 1.40 20.40
N ARG A 77 8.67 0.76 19.28
CA ARG A 77 8.74 -0.70 19.11
C ARG A 77 10.04 -1.10 18.42
N PRO A 78 11.17 -1.06 19.14
CA PRO A 78 12.50 -1.36 18.55
C PRO A 78 12.65 -2.80 18.08
N GLU A 79 11.85 -3.73 18.61
CA GLU A 79 11.84 -5.14 18.23
C GLU A 79 11.10 -5.42 16.93
N ALA A 80 10.14 -4.56 16.55
CA ALA A 80 9.25 -4.82 15.43
C ALA A 80 9.91 -4.49 14.09
N LYS A 81 9.67 -5.32 13.08
CA LYS A 81 9.97 -4.94 11.70
C LYS A 81 8.95 -3.88 11.23
N ALA A 82 9.40 -2.90 10.46
CA ALA A 82 8.55 -1.81 10.00
C ALA A 82 8.26 -1.93 8.49
N THR A 83 7.07 -1.52 8.08
CA THR A 83 6.70 -1.40 6.68
C THR A 83 5.73 -0.26 6.44
N THR A 84 5.63 0.17 5.17
CA THR A 84 4.64 1.12 4.68
C THR A 84 4.03 0.58 3.39
N PRO A 85 2.89 1.12 2.91
CA PRO A 85 2.31 0.68 1.65
C PRO A 85 3.24 0.86 0.45
N ILE A 86 4.07 1.91 0.42
CA ILE A 86 5.00 2.13 -0.69
C ILE A 86 6.23 1.23 -0.59
N THR A 87 6.76 0.99 0.60
CA THR A 87 7.82 0.01 0.85
C THR A 87 7.39 -1.38 0.38
N ALA A 88 6.18 -1.77 0.77
CA ALA A 88 5.58 -3.03 0.37
C ALA A 88 5.33 -3.13 -1.14
N ALA A 89 4.91 -2.03 -1.77
CA ALA A 89 4.73 -1.98 -3.23
C ALA A 89 6.06 -2.24 -3.95
N PHE A 90 7.17 -1.64 -3.52
CA PHE A 90 8.48 -1.91 -4.10
C PHE A 90 8.93 -3.36 -3.89
N ALA A 91 8.66 -3.95 -2.74
CA ALA A 91 8.91 -5.37 -2.51
C ALA A 91 8.06 -6.24 -3.45
N ALA A 92 6.78 -5.90 -3.62
CA ALA A 92 5.88 -6.59 -4.53
C ALA A 92 6.33 -6.49 -6.01
N PHE A 93 6.78 -5.32 -6.47
CA PHE A 93 7.29 -5.14 -7.83
C PHE A 93 8.51 -6.03 -8.09
N ARG A 94 9.45 -6.11 -7.13
CA ARG A 94 10.61 -7.00 -7.22
C ARG A 94 10.19 -8.47 -7.24
N ALA A 95 9.31 -8.88 -6.34
CA ALA A 95 8.84 -10.28 -6.26
C ALA A 95 8.08 -10.72 -7.51
N THR A 96 7.39 -9.81 -8.19
CA THR A 96 6.66 -10.08 -9.42
C THR A 96 7.48 -9.81 -10.71
N HIS A 97 8.73 -9.33 -10.55
CA HIS A 97 9.64 -8.94 -11.66
C HIS A 97 9.07 -7.83 -12.55
N CYS A 98 8.30 -6.91 -11.99
CA CYS A 98 7.79 -5.75 -12.71
C CYS A 98 8.75 -4.58 -12.62
N GLN A 99 8.99 -3.90 -13.74
CA GLN A 99 9.87 -2.75 -13.86
C GLN A 99 9.13 -1.50 -14.37
N ARG A 100 8.15 -1.67 -15.23
CA ARG A 100 7.36 -0.61 -15.87
C ARG A 100 5.93 -0.62 -15.30
N ILE A 101 5.71 0.22 -14.31
CA ILE A 101 4.51 0.20 -13.49
C ILE A 101 3.47 1.17 -14.02
N GLY A 102 2.29 0.67 -14.36
CA GLY A 102 1.10 1.51 -14.54
C GLY A 102 0.53 1.89 -13.18
N VAL A 103 0.48 3.18 -12.88
CA VAL A 103 0.05 3.67 -11.57
C VAL A 103 -1.34 4.29 -11.66
N LEU A 104 -2.23 3.91 -10.75
CA LEU A 104 -3.54 4.51 -10.52
C LEU A 104 -3.61 5.08 -9.12
N THR A 105 -4.03 6.34 -8.97
CA THR A 105 -4.21 7.00 -7.67
C THR A 105 -5.59 7.66 -7.60
N PRO A 106 -6.06 8.08 -6.42
CA PRO A 106 -7.21 8.96 -6.34
C PRO A 106 -6.85 10.46 -6.38
N TYR A 107 -5.60 10.84 -6.15
CA TYR A 107 -5.17 12.17 -5.69
C TYR A 107 -5.16 13.25 -6.79
N SER A 108 -4.99 14.51 -6.34
CA SER A 108 -4.72 15.67 -7.20
C SER A 108 -3.37 15.56 -7.92
N ASP A 109 -3.19 16.33 -8.98
CA ASP A 109 -1.96 16.36 -9.79
C ASP A 109 -0.73 16.68 -8.94
N GLU A 110 -0.84 17.56 -7.96
CA GLU A 110 0.27 17.92 -7.08
C GLU A 110 0.79 16.68 -6.30
N VAL A 111 -0.09 15.96 -5.62
CA VAL A 111 0.28 14.74 -4.88
C VAL A 111 0.75 13.63 -5.83
N ASN A 112 0.14 13.52 -7.01
CA ASN A 112 0.50 12.54 -8.03
C ASN A 112 1.93 12.73 -8.54
N GLN A 113 2.41 13.98 -8.71
CA GLN A 113 3.78 14.27 -9.11
C GLN A 113 4.81 13.79 -8.06
N PHE A 114 4.51 13.92 -6.76
CA PHE A 114 5.36 13.35 -5.72
C PHE A 114 5.43 11.83 -5.80
N ILE A 115 4.29 11.16 -5.95
CA ILE A 115 4.23 9.70 -6.03
C ILE A 115 5.01 9.19 -7.24
N LYS A 116 4.78 9.77 -8.41
CA LYS A 116 5.46 9.38 -9.64
C LYS A 116 6.98 9.51 -9.50
N ARG A 117 7.46 10.69 -9.12
CA ARG A 117 8.90 10.94 -8.94
C ARG A 117 9.52 10.01 -7.90
N TYR A 118 8.78 9.72 -6.83
CA TYR A 118 9.26 8.82 -5.79
C TYR A 118 9.43 7.39 -6.30
N ILE A 119 8.46 6.85 -7.03
CA ILE A 119 8.56 5.53 -7.65
C ILE A 119 9.73 5.48 -8.64
N GLU A 120 9.86 6.51 -9.48
CA GLU A 120 10.96 6.62 -10.46
C GLU A 120 12.33 6.73 -9.77
N SER A 121 12.43 7.44 -8.65
CA SER A 121 13.68 7.56 -7.86
C SER A 121 14.15 6.24 -7.26
N LYS A 122 13.26 5.27 -7.11
CA LYS A 122 13.57 3.91 -6.62
C LYS A 122 13.92 2.94 -7.75
N GLY A 123 14.06 3.44 -8.97
CA GLY A 123 14.53 2.69 -10.14
C GLY A 123 13.44 1.99 -10.94
N PHE A 124 12.16 2.29 -10.71
CA PHE A 124 11.04 1.80 -11.51
C PHE A 124 10.61 2.85 -12.53
N GLU A 125 10.10 2.42 -13.67
CA GLU A 125 9.52 3.31 -14.68
C GLU A 125 8.01 3.45 -14.45
N VAL A 126 7.46 4.65 -14.70
CA VAL A 126 6.03 4.91 -14.64
C VAL A 126 5.53 5.45 -15.99
N PRO A 127 5.40 4.57 -17.00
CA PRO A 127 5.03 4.98 -18.36
C PRO A 127 3.57 5.40 -18.49
N VAL A 128 2.68 4.92 -17.61
CA VAL A 128 1.26 5.25 -17.60
C VAL A 128 0.84 5.61 -16.19
N PHE A 129 0.21 6.77 -16.05
CA PHE A 129 -0.29 7.27 -14.78
C PHE A 129 -1.74 7.73 -14.94
N GLY A 130 -2.63 7.22 -14.08
CA GLY A 130 -4.04 7.61 -14.02
C GLY A 130 -4.44 8.10 -12.64
N SER A 131 -5.47 8.94 -12.58
CA SER A 131 -6.01 9.42 -11.31
C SER A 131 -7.52 9.64 -11.38
N PHE A 132 -8.18 9.45 -10.24
CA PHE A 132 -9.58 9.87 -10.05
C PHE A 132 -9.71 11.36 -9.70
N ASN A 133 -8.61 12.02 -9.44
CA ASN A 133 -8.50 13.46 -9.15
C ASN A 133 -9.44 13.92 -8.02
N GLN A 134 -9.36 13.23 -6.89
CA GLN A 134 -10.10 13.54 -5.66
C GLN A 134 -9.12 13.93 -4.54
N ASP A 135 -9.42 14.98 -3.83
CA ASP A 135 -8.65 15.47 -2.67
C ASP A 135 -9.37 15.23 -1.33
N ASP A 136 -10.63 14.80 -1.36
CA ASP A 136 -11.42 14.40 -0.18
C ASP A 136 -11.31 12.88 0.03
N ASP A 137 -10.62 12.47 1.11
CA ASP A 137 -10.39 11.05 1.46
C ASP A 137 -11.71 10.28 1.71
N ASN A 138 -12.76 10.96 2.18
CA ASN A 138 -14.07 10.34 2.36
C ASN A 138 -14.76 10.02 1.02
N LEU A 139 -14.54 10.83 0.01
CA LEU A 139 -15.00 10.56 -1.36
C LEU A 139 -14.16 9.44 -2.00
N VAL A 140 -12.84 9.46 -1.79
CA VAL A 140 -11.94 8.38 -2.22
C VAL A 140 -12.40 7.03 -1.70
N ALA A 141 -12.74 6.94 -0.42
CA ALA A 141 -13.21 5.69 0.20
C ALA A 141 -14.55 5.16 -0.37
N ARG A 142 -15.26 5.95 -1.16
CA ARG A 142 -16.52 5.60 -1.84
C ARG A 142 -16.35 5.25 -3.31
N ILE A 143 -15.15 5.34 -3.87
CA ILE A 143 -14.89 4.89 -5.24
C ILE A 143 -15.19 3.39 -5.29
N SER A 144 -16.06 3.00 -6.22
CA SER A 144 -16.53 1.62 -6.32
C SER A 144 -15.43 0.67 -6.81
N ALA A 145 -15.53 -0.60 -6.43
CA ALA A 145 -14.61 -1.65 -6.90
C ALA A 145 -14.63 -1.75 -8.44
N GLU A 146 -15.80 -1.63 -9.06
CA GLU A 146 -15.98 -1.60 -10.51
C GLU A 146 -15.18 -0.48 -11.17
N SER A 147 -15.31 0.76 -10.67
CA SER A 147 -14.56 1.91 -11.21
C SER A 147 -13.06 1.73 -11.10
N MET A 148 -12.59 1.15 -9.98
CA MET A 148 -11.17 0.85 -9.78
C MET A 148 -10.69 -0.25 -10.73
N GLN A 149 -11.48 -1.30 -10.91
CA GLN A 149 -11.18 -2.41 -11.81
C GLN A 149 -11.08 -1.92 -13.26
N ASP A 150 -12.06 -1.15 -13.73
CA ASP A 150 -12.07 -0.59 -15.08
C ASP A 150 -10.85 0.31 -15.35
N ALA A 151 -10.52 1.18 -14.39
CA ALA A 151 -9.37 2.05 -14.50
C ALA A 151 -8.05 1.27 -14.49
N ALA A 152 -7.90 0.26 -13.63
CA ALA A 152 -6.74 -0.60 -13.57
C ALA A 152 -6.56 -1.41 -14.87
N LEU A 153 -7.66 -1.96 -15.41
CA LEU A 153 -7.65 -2.65 -16.70
C LEU A 153 -7.23 -1.72 -17.84
N LYS A 154 -7.75 -0.49 -17.86
CA LYS A 154 -7.38 0.50 -18.87
C LYS A 154 -5.89 0.82 -18.84
N ILE A 155 -5.32 1.04 -17.66
CA ILE A 155 -3.88 1.30 -17.49
C ILE A 155 -3.05 0.07 -17.84
N GLY A 156 -3.44 -1.12 -17.39
CA GLY A 156 -2.69 -2.34 -17.57
C GLY A 156 -2.64 -2.86 -19.02
N ARG A 157 -3.58 -2.45 -19.88
CA ARG A 157 -3.60 -2.82 -21.30
C ARG A 157 -2.53 -2.14 -22.16
N HIS A 158 -1.85 -1.12 -21.64
CA HIS A 158 -0.75 -0.50 -22.38
C HIS A 158 0.44 -1.47 -22.52
N ASP A 159 1.02 -1.56 -23.72
CA ASP A 159 2.10 -2.50 -24.04
C ASP A 159 3.41 -2.20 -23.27
N ASN A 160 3.60 -0.94 -22.88
CA ASN A 160 4.75 -0.49 -22.12
C ASN A 160 4.60 -0.63 -20.60
N VAL A 161 3.53 -1.28 -20.12
CA VAL A 161 3.27 -1.58 -18.70
C VAL A 161 3.45 -3.07 -18.48
N ASP A 162 4.20 -3.49 -17.48
CA ASP A 162 4.39 -4.89 -17.09
C ASP A 162 3.75 -5.25 -15.73
N GLY A 163 3.30 -4.25 -14.96
CA GLY A 163 2.53 -4.43 -13.73
C GLY A 163 1.69 -3.21 -13.40
N VAL A 164 0.62 -3.39 -12.62
CA VAL A 164 -0.28 -2.30 -12.21
C VAL A 164 -0.24 -2.11 -10.69
N PHE A 165 -0.14 -0.87 -10.27
CA PHE A 165 -0.20 -0.46 -8.86
C PHE A 165 -1.32 0.54 -8.61
N VAL A 166 -2.28 0.17 -7.75
CA VAL A 166 -3.35 1.08 -7.28
C VAL A 166 -2.96 1.63 -5.92
N SER A 167 -2.61 2.91 -5.92
CA SER A 167 -1.96 3.59 -4.80
C SER A 167 -2.96 4.40 -3.99
N CYS A 168 -3.39 3.91 -2.89
CA CYS A 168 -4.07 4.55 -1.75
C CYS A 168 -4.65 3.46 -0.83
N THR A 169 -4.53 3.61 0.48
CA THR A 169 -5.10 2.66 1.44
C THR A 169 -6.61 2.81 1.63
N SER A 170 -7.20 3.92 1.20
CA SER A 170 -8.67 4.11 1.18
C SER A 170 -9.35 3.38 0.00
N LEU A 171 -8.58 3.00 -1.04
CA LEU A 171 -9.05 2.19 -2.18
C LEU A 171 -9.00 0.70 -1.83
N ARG A 172 -10.12 0.01 -2.01
CA ARG A 172 -10.30 -1.40 -1.64
C ARG A 172 -10.32 -2.29 -2.87
N LEU A 173 -9.15 -2.82 -3.25
CA LEU A 173 -8.96 -3.57 -4.49
C LEU A 173 -8.62 -5.06 -4.27
N ALA A 174 -8.24 -5.48 -3.07
CA ALA A 174 -7.65 -6.80 -2.83
C ALA A 174 -8.49 -7.96 -3.40
N HIS A 175 -9.81 -7.88 -3.30
CA HIS A 175 -10.73 -8.91 -3.83
C HIS A 175 -10.87 -8.93 -5.36
N CYS A 176 -10.47 -7.85 -6.05
CA CYS A 176 -10.54 -7.76 -7.51
C CYS A 176 -9.21 -8.09 -8.20
N VAL A 177 -8.12 -8.20 -7.43
CA VAL A 177 -6.78 -8.37 -7.98
C VAL A 177 -6.67 -9.59 -8.90
N ALA A 178 -7.16 -10.75 -8.46
CA ALA A 178 -7.08 -12.00 -9.23
C ALA A 178 -7.82 -11.91 -10.58
N ASP A 179 -8.98 -11.26 -10.60
CA ASP A 179 -9.78 -11.08 -11.82
C ASP A 179 -9.09 -10.12 -12.79
N ILE A 180 -8.53 -9.01 -12.27
CA ILE A 180 -7.79 -8.05 -13.08
C ILE A 180 -6.53 -8.71 -13.67
N GLU A 181 -5.76 -9.45 -12.87
CA GLU A 181 -4.60 -10.21 -13.34
C GLU A 181 -4.96 -11.22 -14.43
N THR A 182 -6.08 -11.93 -14.27
CA THR A 182 -6.58 -12.87 -15.27
C THR A 182 -6.90 -12.17 -16.59
N ALA A 183 -7.53 -11.00 -16.53
CA ALA A 183 -7.91 -10.23 -17.72
C ALA A 183 -6.71 -9.55 -18.40
N LEU A 184 -5.65 -9.22 -17.67
CA LEU A 184 -4.48 -8.53 -18.19
C LEU A 184 -3.33 -9.46 -18.57
N GLY A 185 -3.23 -10.62 -17.93
CA GLY A 185 -2.04 -11.47 -17.99
C GLY A 185 -0.80 -10.82 -17.33
N LYS A 186 -0.99 -9.82 -16.46
CA LYS A 186 0.06 -9.04 -15.80
C LYS A 186 -0.18 -8.95 -14.30
N PRO A 187 0.87 -8.88 -13.45
CA PRO A 187 0.72 -8.68 -12.01
C PRO A 187 0.00 -7.38 -11.68
N VAL A 188 -0.86 -7.45 -10.67
CA VAL A 188 -1.59 -6.29 -10.14
C VAL A 188 -1.45 -6.26 -8.62
N THR A 189 -1.22 -5.09 -8.06
CA THR A 189 -1.23 -4.91 -6.60
C THR A 189 -1.84 -3.56 -6.23
N SER A 190 -2.23 -3.43 -4.97
CA SER A 190 -2.63 -2.16 -4.38
C SER A 190 -1.84 -1.88 -3.11
N SER A 191 -1.97 -0.67 -2.58
CA SER A 191 -1.34 -0.28 -1.33
C SER A 191 -1.62 -1.27 -0.19
N ASN A 192 -2.89 -1.60 0.03
CA ASN A 192 -3.27 -2.57 1.07
C ASN A 192 -2.80 -3.99 0.73
N HIS A 193 -3.04 -4.43 -0.50
CA HIS A 193 -2.68 -5.76 -0.96
C HIS A 193 -1.18 -6.05 -0.81
N ALA A 194 -0.32 -5.14 -1.26
CA ALA A 194 1.12 -5.25 -1.08
C ALA A 194 1.52 -5.21 0.40
N MET A 195 0.93 -4.28 1.19
CA MET A 195 1.26 -4.13 2.60
C MET A 195 0.86 -5.36 3.43
N ILE A 196 -0.28 -5.98 3.15
CA ILE A 196 -0.70 -7.24 3.77
C ILE A 196 0.31 -8.34 3.48
N TRP A 197 0.62 -8.56 2.20
CA TRP A 197 1.59 -9.58 1.80
C TRP A 197 2.96 -9.34 2.44
N HIS A 198 3.48 -8.12 2.38
CA HIS A 198 4.79 -7.78 2.92
C HIS A 198 4.85 -7.93 4.44
N SER A 199 3.79 -7.54 5.16
CA SER A 199 3.71 -7.74 6.61
C SER A 199 3.79 -9.23 6.99
N LEU A 200 3.08 -10.10 6.28
CA LEU A 200 3.16 -11.55 6.49
C LEU A 200 4.58 -12.07 6.25
N ARG A 201 5.22 -11.65 5.16
CA ARG A 201 6.59 -12.08 4.81
C ARG A 201 7.62 -11.58 5.83
N LEU A 202 7.47 -10.34 6.32
CA LEU A 202 8.31 -9.80 7.39
C LEU A 202 8.14 -10.58 8.70
N ALA A 203 6.93 -11.06 8.99
CA ALA A 203 6.65 -11.93 10.13
C ALA A 203 7.09 -13.40 9.91
N ASN A 204 7.78 -13.72 8.79
CA ASN A 204 8.17 -15.05 8.36
C ASN A 204 6.98 -16.01 8.09
N ILE A 205 5.80 -15.47 7.82
CA ILE A 205 4.61 -16.23 7.44
C ILE A 205 4.60 -16.35 5.92
N ASN A 206 4.86 -17.56 5.41
CA ASN A 206 4.98 -17.84 3.98
C ASN A 206 3.77 -18.58 3.41
N ASP A 207 2.67 -18.60 4.12
CA ASP A 207 1.42 -19.21 3.68
C ASP A 207 0.96 -18.57 2.36
N LYS A 208 0.52 -19.46 1.45
CA LYS A 208 -0.09 -19.04 0.20
C LYS A 208 -1.57 -18.80 0.42
N ILE A 209 -2.04 -17.62 0.09
CA ILE A 209 -3.45 -17.26 0.22
C ILE A 209 -4.08 -17.26 -1.16
N ALA A 210 -4.96 -18.22 -1.42
CA ALA A 210 -5.66 -18.33 -2.69
C ALA A 210 -6.70 -17.21 -2.88
N GLY A 211 -6.96 -16.83 -4.13
CA GLY A 211 -7.99 -15.85 -4.48
C GLY A 211 -7.54 -14.39 -4.47
N PHE A 212 -6.29 -14.12 -4.06
CA PHE A 212 -5.74 -12.75 -3.99
C PHE A 212 -4.60 -12.51 -4.98
N GLY A 213 -4.61 -13.18 -6.13
CA GLY A 213 -3.65 -12.95 -7.21
C GLY A 213 -2.28 -13.57 -6.97
N LYS A 214 -1.37 -13.29 -7.93
CA LYS A 214 -0.03 -13.89 -8.01
C LYS A 214 0.83 -13.57 -6.79
N LEU A 215 0.79 -12.34 -6.30
CA LEU A 215 1.66 -11.88 -5.21
C LEU A 215 1.55 -12.77 -3.97
N PHE A 216 0.34 -13.19 -3.57
CA PHE A 216 0.12 -14.03 -2.40
C PHE A 216 0.55 -15.50 -2.57
N THR A 217 1.02 -15.89 -3.76
CA THR A 217 1.63 -17.20 -4.01
C THR A 217 3.17 -17.18 -3.91
N LEU A 218 3.78 -15.99 -3.82
CA LEU A 218 5.22 -15.77 -3.81
C LEU A 218 5.77 -15.65 -2.38
N PRO A 219 7.00 -16.12 -2.13
CA PRO A 219 7.76 -15.82 -0.91
C PRO A 219 8.17 -14.34 -0.88
N ALA A 220 8.88 -13.93 0.20
CA ALA A 220 9.50 -12.61 0.31
C ALA A 220 10.64 -12.43 -0.68
#